data_bc389f97b4c3a902d80b94eefe3a0c4c
#
_entry.id   bc389f97b4c3a902d80b94eefe3a0c4c
#
_cell.length_a   1.000
_cell.length_b   1.000
_cell.length_c   1.000
_cell.angle_alpha   90.00
_cell.angle_beta   90.00
_cell.angle_gamma   90.00
#
_symmetry.space_group_name_H-M   'P 1'
#
loop_
_entity.id
_entity.type
_entity.pdbx_description
1 polymer ?
#
loop_
_entity_poly.entity_id
_entity_poly.type
_entity_poly.pdbx_seq_one_letter_code
_entity_poly.pdbx_strand_id
1 'polypeptide(L)'
;ETIDFDRLRRCGKIRLFISATNVNTNHLHIFTNEQISLDVLLASSCLPHVNQAVPISGDYFWDGGFMGNPALEPLVRQCEVADIVIVQINPTIRRDLPRHAVDIADRINEITFNSNLMREVSFYVNITQMIEKGLINDPRIERIYFHIIPITQELAHLGVRSKMDTSWTLISSLFAAGRKQAEKWLANHFDDLGLRTTLNLAEWMPTRELKPD
;
A
#
# COMPACT_ATOMS: atom_id res chain seq x y z
N GLU A 1 -18.90 20.64 -1.90
CA GLU A 1 -17.45 20.70 -1.57
C GLU A 1 -17.15 19.68 -0.48
N THR A 2 -16.34 18.71 -0.80
CA THR A 2 -16.19 17.55 0.08
C THR A 2 -14.83 17.55 0.81
N ILE A 3 -13.82 18.25 0.28
CA ILE A 3 -12.47 18.30 0.85
C ILE A 3 -12.02 19.75 0.96
N ASP A 4 -11.65 20.16 2.18
CA ASP A 4 -10.97 21.43 2.47
C ASP A 4 -9.46 21.22 2.41
N PHE A 5 -8.88 21.44 1.24
CA PHE A 5 -7.44 21.26 1.02
C PHE A 5 -6.59 22.23 1.84
N ASP A 6 -7.06 23.44 2.11
CA ASP A 6 -6.32 24.41 2.92
C ASP A 6 -6.21 24.00 4.38
N ARG A 7 -7.29 23.43 4.92
CA ARG A 7 -7.30 22.84 6.25
C ARG A 7 -6.39 21.61 6.31
N LEU A 8 -6.39 20.80 5.26
CA LEU A 8 -5.60 19.58 5.17
C LEU A 8 -4.09 19.91 5.11
N ARG A 9 -3.69 20.90 4.32
CA ARG A 9 -2.29 21.35 4.25
C ARG A 9 -1.78 21.88 5.59
N ARG A 10 -2.62 22.55 6.35
CA ARG A 10 -2.29 23.11 7.68
C ARG A 10 -2.43 22.12 8.83
N CYS A 11 -2.87 20.87 8.55
CA CYS A 11 -3.07 19.87 9.57
C CYS A 11 -1.73 19.33 10.08
N GLY A 12 -1.34 19.70 11.30
CA GLY A 12 -0.14 19.16 11.96
C GLY A 12 -0.35 17.83 12.70
N LYS A 13 -1.59 17.31 12.74
CA LYS A 13 -1.90 16.08 13.48
C LYS A 13 -1.70 14.80 12.68
N ILE A 14 -1.81 14.90 11.36
CA ILE A 14 -1.70 13.76 10.44
C ILE A 14 -0.70 14.16 9.36
N ARG A 15 0.31 13.34 9.15
CA ARG A 15 1.23 13.46 8.02
C ARG A 15 0.73 12.58 6.89
N LEU A 16 0.60 13.15 5.71
CA LEU A 16 0.14 12.46 4.52
C LEU A 16 1.30 12.33 3.53
N PHE A 17 1.45 11.13 2.98
CA PHE A 17 2.39 10.82 1.91
C PHE A 17 1.62 10.17 0.78
N ILE A 18 1.46 10.90 -0.32
CA ILE A 18 0.70 10.43 -1.48
C ILE A 18 1.68 10.13 -2.60
N SER A 19 1.72 8.87 -3.02
CA SER A 19 2.60 8.41 -4.09
C SER A 19 1.98 8.64 -5.47
N ALA A 20 2.81 9.08 -6.42
CA ALA A 20 2.49 9.08 -7.84
C ALA A 20 3.73 8.68 -8.65
N THR A 21 3.53 8.11 -9.83
CA THR A 21 4.61 7.73 -10.74
C THR A 21 4.84 8.84 -11.74
N ASN A 22 6.03 9.43 -11.74
CA ASN A 22 6.42 10.41 -12.75
C ASN A 22 6.65 9.70 -14.09
N VAL A 23 5.84 10.04 -15.09
CA VAL A 23 5.85 9.38 -16.41
C VAL A 23 7.10 9.69 -17.21
N ASN A 24 7.65 10.90 -17.02
CA ASN A 24 8.80 11.36 -17.79
C ASN A 24 10.12 10.75 -17.30
N THR A 25 10.23 10.56 -15.97
CA THR A 25 11.48 10.15 -15.33
C THR A 25 11.49 8.73 -14.81
N ASN A 26 10.34 8.08 -14.78
CA ASN A 26 10.13 6.75 -14.17
C ASN A 26 10.52 6.71 -12.67
N HIS A 27 10.36 7.82 -11.95
CA HIS A 27 10.60 7.87 -10.52
C HIS A 27 9.29 7.92 -9.73
N LEU A 28 9.34 7.33 -8.54
CA LEU A 28 8.32 7.54 -7.53
C LEU A 28 8.40 8.99 -7.04
N HIS A 29 7.27 9.67 -7.00
CA HIS A 29 7.13 10.99 -6.39
C HIS A 29 6.20 10.91 -5.19
N ILE A 30 6.61 11.50 -4.07
CA ILE A 30 5.82 11.53 -2.85
C ILE A 30 5.40 12.98 -2.59
N PHE A 31 4.11 13.22 -2.66
CA PHE A 31 3.51 14.49 -2.27
C PHE A 31 3.18 14.48 -0.78
N THR A 32 3.62 15.53 -0.08
CA THR A 32 3.35 15.73 1.36
C THR A 32 2.17 16.68 1.58
N ASN A 33 1.76 16.87 2.83
CA ASN A 33 0.63 17.75 3.20
C ASN A 33 0.64 19.10 2.47
N GLU A 34 1.80 19.75 2.34
CA GLU A 34 1.92 21.07 1.75
C GLU A 34 1.56 21.11 0.26
N GLN A 35 1.72 19.98 -0.43
CA GLN A 35 1.53 19.85 -1.88
C GLN A 35 0.17 19.28 -2.25
N ILE A 36 -0.62 18.81 -1.27
CA ILE A 36 -1.88 18.11 -1.53
C ILE A 36 -2.88 19.04 -2.24
N SER A 37 -3.39 18.56 -3.36
CA SER A 37 -4.42 19.20 -4.19
C SER A 37 -5.33 18.12 -4.82
N LEU A 38 -6.37 18.57 -5.51
CA LEU A 38 -7.20 17.67 -6.30
C LEU A 38 -6.38 16.93 -7.35
N ASP A 39 -5.48 17.62 -8.05
CA ASP A 39 -4.64 17.01 -9.09
C ASP A 39 -3.71 15.94 -8.51
N VAL A 40 -3.17 16.13 -7.31
CA VAL A 40 -2.36 15.12 -6.61
C VAL A 40 -3.18 13.86 -6.32
N LEU A 41 -4.41 14.01 -5.86
CA LEU A 41 -5.30 12.85 -5.62
C LEU A 41 -5.67 12.14 -6.92
N LEU A 42 -5.95 12.90 -7.98
CA LEU A 42 -6.23 12.35 -9.31
C LEU A 42 -5.00 11.64 -9.88
N ALA A 43 -3.81 12.20 -9.75
CA ALA A 43 -2.55 11.62 -10.19
C ALA A 43 -2.28 10.27 -9.49
N SER A 44 -2.43 10.25 -8.16
CA SER A 44 -2.22 9.06 -7.34
C SER A 44 -3.14 7.88 -7.66
N SER A 45 -4.27 8.14 -8.32
CA SER A 45 -5.26 7.13 -8.74
C SER A 45 -5.43 7.04 -10.26
N CYS A 46 -4.55 7.66 -11.04
CA CYS A 46 -4.65 7.75 -12.48
C CYS A 46 -4.15 6.47 -13.17
N LEU A 47 -5.07 5.60 -13.58
CA LEU A 47 -4.74 4.37 -14.30
C LEU A 47 -4.39 4.66 -15.77
N PRO A 48 -3.18 4.28 -16.26
CA PRO A 48 -2.70 4.64 -17.59
C PRO A 48 -3.56 4.14 -18.75
N HIS A 49 -4.24 3.00 -18.56
CA HIS A 49 -5.09 2.41 -19.62
C HIS A 49 -6.48 3.03 -19.71
N VAL A 50 -6.82 3.91 -18.76
CA VAL A 50 -8.16 4.50 -18.67
C VAL A 50 -8.09 6.02 -18.81
N ASN A 51 -7.05 6.64 -18.26
CA ASN A 51 -6.93 8.09 -18.15
C ASN A 51 -5.58 8.58 -18.70
N GLN A 52 -5.58 9.80 -19.24
CA GLN A 52 -4.34 10.49 -19.56
C GLN A 52 -3.60 10.87 -18.26
N ALA A 53 -2.26 10.98 -18.35
CA ALA A 53 -1.45 11.41 -17.22
C ALA A 53 -1.85 12.80 -16.71
N VAL A 54 -1.85 12.99 -15.40
CA VAL A 54 -2.21 14.26 -14.77
C VAL A 54 -1.01 15.19 -14.76
N PRO A 55 -1.12 16.41 -15.32
CA PRO A 55 -0.03 17.39 -15.30
C PRO A 55 0.04 18.08 -13.93
N ILE A 56 1.23 18.09 -13.31
CA ILE A 56 1.50 18.82 -12.07
C ILE A 56 2.89 19.46 -12.17
N SER A 57 2.95 20.79 -12.07
CA SER A 57 4.21 21.56 -12.04
C SER A 57 5.17 21.28 -13.20
N GLY A 58 4.65 20.98 -14.38
CA GLY A 58 5.45 20.74 -15.59
C GLY A 58 5.81 19.28 -15.85
N ASP A 59 5.53 18.38 -14.92
CA ASP A 59 5.65 16.93 -15.06
C ASP A 59 4.29 16.27 -15.24
N TYR A 60 4.31 14.99 -15.63
CA TYR A 60 3.11 14.17 -15.84
C TYR A 60 3.12 12.95 -14.93
N PHE A 61 1.96 12.63 -14.33
CA PHE A 61 1.88 11.59 -13.31
C PHE A 61 0.78 10.56 -13.59
N TRP A 62 1.11 9.31 -13.28
CA TRP A 62 0.19 8.19 -13.17
C TRP A 62 0.11 7.68 -11.72
N ASP A 63 -0.77 6.70 -11.50
CA ASP A 63 -0.98 6.02 -10.24
C ASP A 63 0.36 5.62 -9.58
N GLY A 64 0.49 5.98 -8.31
CA GLY A 64 1.68 5.67 -7.53
C GLY A 64 1.92 4.19 -7.33
N GLY A 65 0.87 3.37 -7.42
CA GLY A 65 0.93 1.92 -7.25
C GLY A 65 1.89 1.20 -8.21
N PHE A 66 2.28 1.81 -9.33
CA PHE A 66 3.29 1.25 -10.23
C PHE A 66 4.70 1.29 -9.63
N MET A 67 4.99 2.25 -8.75
CA MET A 67 6.32 2.44 -8.16
C MET A 67 6.37 2.27 -6.64
N GLY A 68 5.26 2.51 -5.93
CA GLY A 68 5.15 2.36 -4.48
C GLY A 68 3.69 2.26 -4.03
N ASN A 69 3.25 1.09 -3.54
CA ASN A 69 1.86 0.81 -3.21
C ASN A 69 1.68 0.13 -1.83
N PRO A 70 1.74 0.87 -0.75
CA PRO A 70 2.27 2.22 -0.60
C PRO A 70 3.81 2.24 -0.60
N ALA A 71 4.40 3.43 -0.71
CA ALA A 71 5.81 3.65 -0.40
C ALA A 71 6.00 3.70 1.11
N LEU A 72 6.86 2.84 1.67
CA LEU A 72 7.11 2.76 3.11
C LEU A 72 8.26 3.67 3.56
N GLU A 73 9.21 3.93 2.66
CA GLU A 73 10.40 4.71 2.96
C GLU A 73 10.10 6.08 3.60
N PRO A 74 9.11 6.88 3.13
CA PRO A 74 8.78 8.16 3.77
C PRO A 74 8.28 8.00 5.21
N LEU A 75 7.54 6.92 5.51
CA LEU A 75 7.08 6.64 6.86
C LEU A 75 8.26 6.32 7.78
N VAL A 76 9.16 5.47 7.34
CA VAL A 76 10.34 5.05 8.12
C VAL A 76 11.28 6.22 8.38
N ARG A 77 11.51 7.07 7.37
CA ARG A 77 12.48 8.18 7.51
C ARG A 77 11.93 9.41 8.20
N GLN A 78 10.64 9.67 8.09
CA GLN A 78 10.06 10.94 8.51
C GLN A 78 9.11 10.82 9.69
N CYS A 79 8.72 9.62 10.07
CA CYS A 79 7.83 9.38 11.21
C CYS A 79 8.59 8.63 12.29
N GLU A 80 8.47 9.08 13.55
CA GLU A 80 9.01 8.41 14.72
C GLU A 80 8.03 7.32 15.18
N VAL A 81 7.87 6.27 14.35
CA VAL A 81 6.91 5.19 14.62
C VAL A 81 7.57 3.83 14.38
N ALA A 82 7.35 2.92 15.30
CA ALA A 82 7.80 1.54 15.17
C ALA A 82 6.81 0.67 14.40
N ASP A 83 5.52 1.04 14.35
CA ASP A 83 4.47 0.21 13.78
C ASP A 83 4.00 0.75 12.43
N ILE A 84 3.93 -0.15 11.44
CA ILE A 84 3.33 0.13 10.13
C ILE A 84 2.14 -0.81 9.93
N VAL A 85 0.93 -0.24 9.86
CA VAL A 85 -0.30 -0.98 9.61
C VAL A 85 -0.68 -0.83 8.14
N ILE A 86 -0.64 -1.93 7.40
CA ILE A 86 -1.00 -1.99 5.98
C ILE A 86 -2.48 -2.36 5.86
N VAL A 87 -3.28 -1.51 5.24
CA VAL A 87 -4.67 -1.84 4.87
C VAL A 87 -4.66 -2.41 3.46
N GLN A 88 -4.81 -3.73 3.35
CA GLN A 88 -4.69 -4.42 2.07
C GLN A 88 -6.01 -4.37 1.29
N ILE A 89 -5.94 -3.93 0.04
CA ILE A 89 -7.08 -3.92 -0.89
C ILE A 89 -6.90 -4.87 -2.08
N ASN A 90 -5.66 -5.27 -2.39
CA ASN A 90 -5.39 -6.26 -3.44
C ASN A 90 -4.84 -7.55 -2.80
N PRO A 91 -5.34 -8.75 -3.16
CA PRO A 91 -4.80 -9.98 -2.63
C PRO A 91 -3.37 -10.23 -3.13
N THR A 92 -2.49 -10.68 -2.25
CA THR A 92 -1.13 -11.10 -2.61
C THR A 92 -1.12 -12.50 -3.21
N ILE A 93 -2.00 -13.38 -2.70
CA ILE A 93 -2.08 -14.80 -3.09
C ILE A 93 -3.37 -15.04 -3.86
N ARG A 94 -3.24 -15.62 -5.07
CA ARG A 94 -4.33 -16.25 -5.80
C ARG A 94 -3.98 -17.71 -6.10
N ARG A 95 -4.89 -18.61 -5.78
CA ARG A 95 -4.68 -20.03 -6.03
C ARG A 95 -5.07 -20.45 -7.45
N ASP A 96 -6.03 -19.75 -8.03
CA ASP A 96 -6.52 -20.06 -9.38
C ASP A 96 -5.62 -19.44 -10.45
N LEU A 97 -5.18 -20.28 -11.39
CA LEU A 97 -4.39 -19.82 -12.53
C LEU A 97 -5.28 -19.05 -13.52
N PRO A 98 -4.99 -17.78 -13.82
CA PRO A 98 -5.76 -17.01 -14.80
C PRO A 98 -5.54 -17.60 -16.21
N ARG A 99 -6.62 -17.80 -16.96
CA ARG A 99 -6.58 -18.41 -18.31
C ARG A 99 -7.14 -17.50 -19.40
N HIS A 100 -8.00 -16.56 -19.05
CA HIS A 100 -8.57 -15.60 -20.00
C HIS A 100 -7.78 -14.29 -19.96
N ALA A 101 -7.71 -13.61 -21.11
CA ALA A 101 -6.91 -12.38 -21.26
C ALA A 101 -7.23 -11.31 -20.18
N VAL A 102 -8.49 -11.17 -19.79
CA VAL A 102 -8.93 -10.23 -18.76
C VAL A 102 -8.35 -10.64 -17.39
N ASP A 103 -8.48 -11.92 -17.01
CA ASP A 103 -7.99 -12.42 -15.72
C ASP A 103 -6.44 -12.35 -15.65
N ILE A 104 -5.77 -12.60 -16.80
CA ILE A 104 -4.32 -12.45 -16.91
C ILE A 104 -3.91 -10.99 -16.72
N ALA A 105 -4.61 -10.04 -17.37
CA ALA A 105 -4.34 -8.63 -17.20
C ALA A 105 -4.57 -8.15 -15.77
N ASP A 106 -5.64 -8.59 -15.11
CA ASP A 106 -5.93 -8.32 -13.72
C ASP A 106 -4.81 -8.86 -12.82
N ARG A 107 -4.34 -10.08 -13.06
CA ARG A 107 -3.25 -10.69 -12.29
C ARG A 107 -1.92 -9.97 -12.47
N ILE A 108 -1.58 -9.57 -13.70
CA ILE A 108 -0.38 -8.77 -13.98
C ILE A 108 -0.43 -7.46 -13.18
N ASN A 109 -1.58 -6.79 -13.17
CA ASN A 109 -1.76 -5.55 -12.42
C ASN A 109 -1.58 -5.79 -10.90
N GLU A 110 -2.19 -6.84 -10.33
CA GLU A 110 -2.00 -7.19 -8.91
C GLU A 110 -0.53 -7.48 -8.57
N ILE A 111 0.17 -8.25 -9.40
CA ILE A 111 1.60 -8.55 -9.21
C ILE A 111 2.42 -7.27 -9.23
N THR A 112 2.17 -6.39 -10.20
CA THR A 112 2.88 -5.12 -10.33
C THR A 112 2.68 -4.26 -9.08
N PHE A 113 1.43 -4.09 -8.63
CA PHE A 113 1.10 -3.26 -7.48
C PHE A 113 1.61 -3.83 -6.15
N ASN A 114 1.68 -5.15 -6.00
CA ASN A 114 2.16 -5.78 -4.77
C ASN A 114 3.69 -5.93 -4.73
N SER A 115 4.37 -5.98 -5.88
CA SER A 115 5.79 -6.33 -5.95
C SER A 115 6.70 -5.36 -5.20
N ASN A 116 6.44 -4.07 -5.28
CA ASN A 116 7.22 -3.05 -4.58
C ASN A 116 7.01 -3.12 -3.07
N LEU A 117 5.76 -3.20 -2.62
CA LEU A 117 5.43 -3.35 -1.21
C LEU A 117 6.10 -4.58 -0.60
N MET A 118 6.00 -5.74 -1.27
CA MET A 118 6.61 -6.97 -0.78
C MET A 118 8.14 -6.85 -0.65
N ARG A 119 8.80 -6.17 -1.58
CA ARG A 119 10.24 -5.91 -1.50
C ARG A 119 10.61 -4.96 -0.36
N GLU A 120 9.86 -3.87 -0.18
CA GLU A 120 10.10 -2.93 0.91
C GLU A 120 9.87 -3.60 2.27
N VAL A 121 8.77 -4.32 2.45
CA VAL A 121 8.50 -5.08 3.68
C VAL A 121 9.64 -6.06 3.95
N SER A 122 10.05 -6.86 2.95
CA SER A 122 11.15 -7.81 3.09
C SER A 122 12.47 -7.13 3.48
N PHE A 123 12.74 -5.97 2.92
CA PHE A 123 13.93 -5.19 3.24
C PHE A 123 13.93 -4.76 4.72
N TYR A 124 12.86 -4.11 5.19
CA TYR A 124 12.79 -3.62 6.56
C TYR A 124 12.67 -4.76 7.59
N VAL A 125 12.02 -5.87 7.26
CA VAL A 125 12.01 -7.07 8.10
C VAL A 125 13.43 -7.63 8.27
N ASN A 126 14.22 -7.71 7.20
CA ASN A 126 15.60 -8.14 7.29
C ASN A 126 16.44 -7.20 8.17
N ILE A 127 16.26 -5.88 8.04
CA ILE A 127 16.95 -4.89 8.91
C ILE A 127 16.56 -5.13 10.38
N THR A 128 15.27 -5.27 10.70
CA THR A 128 14.79 -5.57 12.05
C THR A 128 15.42 -6.85 12.60
N GLN A 129 15.49 -7.92 11.81
CA GLN A 129 16.15 -9.17 12.21
C GLN A 129 17.66 -9.01 12.45
N MET A 130 18.35 -8.16 11.68
CA MET A 130 19.77 -7.87 11.90
C MET A 130 20.00 -7.08 13.19
N ILE A 131 19.11 -6.16 13.54
CA ILE A 131 19.13 -5.46 14.83
C ILE A 131 18.92 -6.46 15.97
N GLU A 132 17.93 -7.34 15.89
CA GLU A 132 17.64 -8.36 16.89
C GLU A 132 18.80 -9.34 17.13
N LYS A 133 19.55 -9.64 16.08
CA LYS A 133 20.77 -10.48 16.14
C LYS A 133 22.02 -9.71 16.61
N GLY A 134 21.90 -8.41 16.90
CA GLY A 134 23.02 -7.57 17.29
C GLY A 134 24.04 -7.28 16.16
N LEU A 135 23.66 -7.52 14.92
CA LEU A 135 24.50 -7.23 13.74
C LEU A 135 24.48 -5.76 13.35
N ILE A 136 23.43 -5.05 13.71
CA ILE A 136 23.28 -3.60 13.56
C ILE A 136 23.06 -3.02 14.96
N ASN A 137 23.94 -2.10 15.38
CA ASN A 137 23.89 -1.42 16.68
C ASN A 137 23.88 0.10 16.53
N ASP A 138 23.32 0.62 15.45
CA ASP A 138 23.17 2.07 15.24
C ASP A 138 21.85 2.53 15.84
N PRO A 139 21.85 3.44 16.85
CA PRO A 139 20.63 3.90 17.51
C PRO A 139 19.71 4.72 16.60
N ARG A 140 20.16 5.11 15.41
CA ARG A 140 19.35 5.82 14.40
C ARG A 140 18.52 4.86 13.54
N ILE A 141 18.78 3.55 13.65
CA ILE A 141 18.07 2.52 12.90
C ILE A 141 17.18 1.76 13.88
N GLU A 142 15.89 1.99 13.79
CA GLU A 142 14.91 1.43 14.70
C GLU A 142 14.26 0.16 14.13
N ARG A 143 13.70 -0.67 15.03
CA ARG A 143 12.91 -1.83 14.66
C ARG A 143 11.56 -1.37 14.11
N ILE A 144 11.08 -2.06 13.07
CA ILE A 144 9.77 -1.82 12.50
C ILE A 144 8.93 -3.06 12.65
N TYR A 145 7.74 -2.90 13.21
CA TYR A 145 6.73 -3.94 13.32
C TYR A 145 5.68 -3.78 12.22
N PHE A 146 5.47 -4.84 11.48
CA PHE A 146 4.51 -4.84 10.37
C PHE A 146 3.22 -5.54 10.78
N HIS A 147 2.13 -4.88 10.45
CA HIS A 147 0.77 -5.36 10.67
C HIS A 147 -0.01 -5.28 9.36
N ILE A 148 -0.98 -6.18 9.19
CA ILE A 148 -1.84 -6.15 8.02
C ILE A 148 -3.30 -6.31 8.42
N ILE A 149 -4.14 -5.44 7.89
CA ILE A 149 -5.58 -5.63 7.85
C ILE A 149 -5.88 -6.23 6.48
N PRO A 150 -6.08 -7.56 6.38
CA PRO A 150 -6.18 -8.22 5.10
C PRO A 150 -7.53 -7.94 4.43
N ILE A 151 -7.55 -8.01 3.09
CA ILE A 151 -8.80 -8.03 2.34
C ILE A 151 -9.62 -9.28 2.71
N THR A 152 -10.93 -9.14 2.79
CA THR A 152 -11.82 -10.28 3.05
C THR A 152 -11.91 -11.19 1.82
N GLN A 153 -12.17 -12.50 2.05
CA GLN A 153 -12.36 -13.45 0.95
C GLN A 153 -13.54 -13.06 0.04
N GLU A 154 -14.57 -12.46 0.61
CA GLU A 154 -15.76 -11.97 -0.09
C GLU A 154 -15.42 -10.86 -1.09
N LEU A 155 -14.39 -10.06 -0.83
CA LEU A 155 -13.93 -8.96 -1.68
C LEU A 155 -12.76 -9.35 -2.60
N ALA A 156 -12.03 -10.40 -2.28
CA ALA A 156 -10.84 -10.82 -3.02
C ALA A 156 -11.14 -11.24 -4.47
N HIS A 157 -12.41 -11.55 -4.81
CA HIS A 157 -12.82 -11.88 -6.18
C HIS A 157 -13.09 -10.64 -7.05
N LEU A 158 -13.17 -9.45 -6.45
CA LEU A 158 -13.38 -8.21 -7.20
C LEU A 158 -12.13 -7.93 -8.06
N GLY A 159 -12.30 -7.92 -9.38
CA GLY A 159 -11.25 -7.59 -10.33
C GLY A 159 -11.10 -6.08 -10.56
N VAL A 160 -10.18 -5.69 -11.44
CA VAL A 160 -9.93 -4.28 -11.80
C VAL A 160 -11.19 -3.56 -12.29
N ARG A 161 -12.12 -4.27 -12.92
CA ARG A 161 -13.40 -3.69 -13.38
C ARG A 161 -14.23 -3.11 -12.25
N SER A 162 -14.17 -3.67 -11.04
CA SER A 162 -14.90 -3.14 -9.90
C SER A 162 -14.44 -1.73 -9.49
N LYS A 163 -13.21 -1.35 -9.85
CA LYS A 163 -12.67 0.01 -9.62
C LYS A 163 -13.40 1.08 -10.45
N MET A 164 -14.10 0.68 -11.51
CA MET A 164 -14.91 1.55 -12.37
C MET A 164 -16.39 1.59 -11.97
N ASP A 165 -16.79 0.74 -11.03
CA ASP A 165 -18.18 0.73 -10.51
C ASP A 165 -18.29 1.74 -9.37
N THR A 166 -18.95 2.87 -9.66
CA THR A 166 -19.23 3.96 -8.72
C THR A 166 -20.59 3.83 -8.06
N SER A 167 -21.25 2.68 -8.18
CA SER A 167 -22.57 2.47 -7.57
C SER A 167 -22.49 2.60 -6.04
N TRP A 168 -23.46 3.29 -5.45
CA TRP A 168 -23.53 3.45 -4.00
C TRP A 168 -23.69 2.12 -3.27
N THR A 169 -24.31 1.15 -3.90
CA THR A 169 -24.46 -0.22 -3.36
C THR A 169 -23.11 -0.88 -3.16
N LEU A 170 -22.21 -0.84 -4.17
CA LEU A 170 -20.86 -1.39 -4.05
C LEU A 170 -20.05 -0.62 -2.99
N ILE A 171 -20.04 0.71 -3.07
CA ILE A 171 -19.30 1.56 -2.13
C ILE A 171 -19.72 1.29 -0.69
N SER A 172 -21.04 1.19 -0.42
CA SER A 172 -21.56 0.91 0.91
C SER A 172 -21.19 -0.49 1.40
N SER A 173 -21.20 -1.50 0.51
CA SER A 173 -20.81 -2.86 0.86
C SER A 173 -19.32 -2.96 1.18
N LEU A 174 -18.47 -2.30 0.40
CA LEU A 174 -17.03 -2.20 0.65
C LEU A 174 -16.73 -1.51 1.98
N PHE A 175 -17.42 -0.41 2.28
CA PHE A 175 -17.31 0.28 3.56
C PHE A 175 -17.66 -0.61 4.74
N ALA A 176 -18.80 -1.31 4.66
CA ALA A 176 -19.25 -2.21 5.73
C ALA A 176 -18.28 -3.38 5.95
N ALA A 177 -17.79 -3.98 4.86
CA ALA A 177 -16.82 -5.08 4.92
C ALA A 177 -15.46 -4.62 5.50
N GLY A 178 -14.95 -3.47 5.04
CA GLY A 178 -13.70 -2.90 5.54
C GLY A 178 -13.78 -2.55 7.03
N ARG A 179 -14.89 -1.95 7.48
CA ARG A 179 -15.13 -1.63 8.88
C ARG A 179 -15.15 -2.90 9.74
N LYS A 180 -15.90 -3.91 9.35
CA LYS A 180 -15.96 -5.20 10.05
C LYS A 180 -14.58 -5.86 10.16
N GLN A 181 -13.79 -5.80 9.10
CA GLN A 181 -12.45 -6.36 9.09
C GLN A 181 -11.50 -5.59 10.01
N ALA A 182 -11.58 -4.26 10.03
CA ALA A 182 -10.79 -3.43 10.93
C ALA A 182 -11.17 -3.67 12.40
N GLU A 183 -12.46 -3.76 12.73
CA GLU A 183 -12.93 -4.08 14.08
C GLU A 183 -12.42 -5.46 14.56
N LYS A 184 -12.47 -6.46 13.68
CA LYS A 184 -11.92 -7.80 13.96
C LYS A 184 -10.40 -7.74 14.21
N TRP A 185 -9.68 -6.99 13.39
CA TRP A 185 -8.24 -6.85 13.53
C TRP A 185 -7.87 -6.16 14.83
N LEU A 186 -8.53 -5.04 15.15
CA LEU A 186 -8.32 -4.30 16.39
C LEU A 186 -8.59 -5.17 17.63
N ALA A 187 -9.66 -5.95 17.63
CA ALA A 187 -9.99 -6.83 18.74
C ALA A 187 -8.93 -7.91 19.01
N ASN A 188 -8.16 -8.32 17.99
CA ASN A 188 -7.19 -9.41 18.11
C ASN A 188 -5.73 -8.94 18.22
N HIS A 189 -5.42 -7.73 17.74
CA HIS A 189 -4.04 -7.29 17.51
C HIS A 189 -3.72 -5.89 18.06
N PHE A 190 -4.67 -5.20 18.69
CA PHE A 190 -4.40 -3.87 19.22
C PHE A 190 -3.27 -3.90 20.27
N ASP A 191 -3.25 -4.91 21.11
CA ASP A 191 -2.24 -5.08 22.17
C ASP A 191 -0.88 -5.56 21.62
N ASP A 192 -0.78 -5.92 20.35
CA ASP A 192 0.47 -6.28 19.69
C ASP A 192 1.26 -5.06 19.20
N LEU A 193 0.61 -3.89 19.08
CA LEU A 193 1.25 -2.65 18.64
C LEU A 193 2.37 -2.24 19.58
N GLY A 194 3.52 -1.88 19.02
CA GLY A 194 4.73 -1.55 19.75
C GLY A 194 5.48 -2.75 20.35
N LEU A 195 4.97 -3.96 20.21
CA LEU A 195 5.53 -5.15 20.82
C LEU A 195 6.07 -6.16 19.81
N ARG A 196 5.32 -6.44 18.74
CA ARG A 196 5.69 -7.48 17.77
C ARG A 196 4.96 -7.32 16.43
N THR A 197 5.58 -7.79 15.38
CA THR A 197 4.95 -7.94 14.05
C THR A 197 3.82 -8.96 14.10
N THR A 198 2.65 -8.61 13.53
CA THR A 198 1.52 -9.54 13.35
C THR A 198 1.40 -10.04 11.90
N LEU A 199 2.21 -9.51 10.99
CA LEU A 199 2.28 -9.97 9.61
C LEU A 199 2.83 -11.39 9.54
N ASN A 200 2.19 -12.27 8.78
CA ASN A 200 2.72 -13.60 8.50
C ASN A 200 3.91 -13.50 7.53
N LEU A 201 5.11 -13.45 8.07
CA LEU A 201 6.34 -13.26 7.30
C LEU A 201 6.57 -14.39 6.27
N ALA A 202 6.09 -15.62 6.54
CA ALA A 202 6.23 -16.73 5.60
C ALA A 202 5.48 -16.52 4.28
N GLU A 203 4.41 -15.73 4.29
CA GLU A 203 3.65 -15.36 3.09
C GLU A 203 4.26 -14.17 2.34
N TRP A 204 5.03 -13.33 3.02
CA TRP A 204 5.56 -12.08 2.49
C TRP A 204 7.04 -12.14 2.12
N MET A 205 7.77 -13.08 2.71
CA MET A 205 9.18 -13.27 2.38
C MET A 205 9.33 -14.23 1.20
N PRO A 206 10.23 -13.96 0.24
CA PRO A 206 10.49 -14.89 -0.83
C PRO A 206 10.98 -16.23 -0.26
N THR A 207 10.32 -17.32 -0.64
CA THR A 207 10.79 -18.66 -0.32
C THR A 207 12.14 -18.91 -0.97
N ARG A 208 13.16 -19.24 -0.17
CA ARG A 208 14.52 -19.51 -0.67
C ARG A 208 14.67 -20.84 -1.41
N GLU A 209 13.66 -21.69 -1.35
CA GLU A 209 13.72 -23.03 -1.97
C GLU A 209 12.48 -23.25 -2.84
N LEU A 210 12.71 -23.47 -4.13
CA LEU A 210 11.74 -24.18 -4.97
C LEU A 210 11.70 -25.60 -4.44
N LYS A 211 10.53 -26.08 -4.00
CA LYS A 211 10.39 -27.52 -3.71
C LYS A 211 10.70 -28.27 -4.99
N PRO A 212 11.59 -29.26 -4.96
CA PRO A 212 11.74 -30.14 -6.10
C PRO A 212 10.41 -30.84 -6.37
N ASP A 213 10.07 -30.97 -7.64
CA ASP A 213 8.88 -31.68 -8.14
C ASP A 213 8.85 -33.12 -7.64
#